data_637601561313e84b5f643de0972a7599
#
_entry.id   637601561313e84b5f643de0972a7599
#
_cell.length_a   1.000
_cell.length_b   1.000
_cell.length_c   1.000
_cell.angle_alpha   90.00
_cell.angle_beta   90.00
_cell.angle_gamma   90.00
#
_symmetry.space_group_name_H-M   'P 1'
#
loop_
_entity.id
_entity.type
_entity.pdbx_description
1 polymer ?
#
loop_
_entity_poly.entity_id
_entity_poly.type
_entity_poly.pdbx_seq_one_letter_code
_entity_poly.pdbx_strand_id
1 'polypeptide(L)'
;MIKSKKLSKFQQINHGFFDKKGGKSTGIYKSLNCGVGSSDSKKNVLNNLKIVCKKINCSSKNLILLNQIHSSKFYFINKNYKFKKKKLNGDALITNVKKIALGVVVADCVPVLIYDKNLKIISAIHAGWKGVYKEIIKKVVKFLIKKGSNTKNLVAVIGPSISEKSYEVQKDFKDKFLKKDKQSKFFFKIRKNKTYFGLNKYVYYHLKKLGIKNLEIIKKNTFDPKNNFFSARRSIQNKENDYGRNISVIMIN
;
A
#
# COMPACT_ATOMS: atom_id res chain seq x y z
N MET A 1 13.85 -3.96 -4.87
CA MET A 1 12.51 -4.60 -4.82
C MET A 1 12.51 -5.72 -3.78
N ILE A 2 11.51 -5.79 -2.92
CA ILE A 2 11.33 -6.80 -1.88
C ILE A 2 10.18 -7.72 -2.28
N LYS A 3 10.36 -9.03 -2.15
CA LYS A 3 9.33 -10.06 -2.32
C LYS A 3 8.82 -10.51 -0.94
N SER A 4 7.53 -10.79 -0.83
CA SER A 4 6.94 -11.43 0.34
C SER A 4 7.27 -12.92 0.36
N LYS A 5 7.70 -13.44 1.49
CA LYS A 5 7.92 -14.89 1.66
C LYS A 5 6.62 -15.68 1.47
N LYS A 6 5.49 -15.14 1.92
CA LYS A 6 4.19 -15.81 1.84
C LYS A 6 3.60 -15.80 0.43
N LEU A 7 3.62 -14.65 -0.27
CA LEU A 7 3.10 -14.56 -1.65
C LEU A 7 4.01 -15.27 -2.66
N SER A 8 5.33 -15.35 -2.42
CA SER A 8 6.27 -16.05 -3.31
C SER A 8 6.07 -17.57 -3.34
N LYS A 9 5.27 -18.14 -2.42
CA LYS A 9 4.88 -19.56 -2.48
C LYS A 9 3.91 -19.89 -3.61
N PHE A 10 3.32 -18.88 -4.25
CA PHE A 10 2.31 -19.04 -5.30
C PHE A 10 2.90 -18.62 -6.65
N GLN A 11 3.25 -19.59 -7.50
CA GLN A 11 3.85 -19.35 -8.83
C GLN A 11 2.95 -18.51 -9.75
N GLN A 12 1.63 -18.58 -9.56
CA GLN A 12 0.66 -17.80 -10.31
C GLN A 12 0.58 -16.34 -9.90
N ILE A 13 1.36 -15.89 -8.89
CA ILE A 13 1.34 -14.49 -8.41
C ILE A 13 2.68 -13.82 -8.65
N ASN A 14 2.67 -12.73 -9.41
CA ASN A 14 3.77 -11.78 -9.45
C ASN A 14 3.47 -10.60 -8.52
N HIS A 15 4.42 -10.24 -7.68
CA HIS A 15 4.26 -9.12 -6.76
C HIS A 15 5.62 -8.48 -6.44
N GLY A 16 5.60 -7.28 -5.90
CA GLY A 16 6.79 -6.61 -5.41
C GLY A 16 6.48 -5.35 -4.64
N PHE A 17 7.30 -5.12 -3.62
CA PHE A 17 7.37 -3.85 -2.88
C PHE A 17 8.66 -3.17 -3.30
N PHE A 18 8.56 -2.06 -4.02
CA PHE A 18 9.69 -1.39 -4.63
C PHE A 18 10.26 -0.32 -3.71
N ASP A 19 11.55 -0.34 -3.52
CA ASP A 19 12.33 0.76 -2.94
C ASP A 19 12.61 1.84 -4.00
N LYS A 20 13.28 2.91 -3.61
CA LYS A 20 13.56 4.04 -4.51
C LYS A 20 14.71 3.82 -5.51
N LYS A 21 15.31 2.62 -5.57
CA LYS A 21 16.49 2.35 -6.40
C LYS A 21 16.14 1.93 -7.83
N GLY A 22 17.00 2.32 -8.78
CA GLY A 22 16.97 1.82 -10.17
C GLY A 22 15.95 2.49 -11.08
N GLY A 23 15.57 3.73 -10.79
CA GLY A 23 14.71 4.56 -11.62
C GLY A 23 15.47 5.62 -12.43
N LYS A 24 14.69 6.52 -13.03
CA LYS A 24 15.15 7.60 -13.93
C LYS A 24 14.98 9.01 -13.36
N SER A 25 14.26 9.16 -12.23
CA SER A 25 14.05 10.46 -11.61
C SER A 25 15.32 10.98 -10.92
N THR A 26 15.43 12.30 -10.79
CA THR A 26 16.58 13.02 -10.22
C THR A 26 16.15 13.86 -9.02
N GLY A 27 17.07 14.57 -8.39
CA GLY A 27 16.81 15.44 -7.25
C GLY A 27 16.14 14.70 -6.08
N ILE A 28 15.14 15.31 -5.45
CA ILE A 28 14.37 14.74 -4.33
C ILE A 28 13.61 13.46 -4.72
N TYR A 29 13.40 13.23 -6.02
CA TYR A 29 12.72 12.06 -6.58
C TYR A 29 13.67 10.91 -6.96
N LYS A 30 14.97 11.05 -6.69
CA LYS A 30 16.00 10.03 -7.08
C LYS A 30 15.75 8.72 -6.33
N SER A 31 15.46 7.63 -7.05
CA SER A 31 15.45 7.48 -8.50
C SER A 31 14.14 6.86 -9.04
N LEU A 32 13.50 5.89 -8.34
CA LEU A 32 12.34 5.13 -8.81
C LEU A 32 11.03 5.74 -8.26
N ASN A 33 10.82 7.05 -8.49
CA ASN A 33 9.55 7.67 -8.15
C ASN A 33 8.44 7.18 -9.07
N CYS A 34 7.39 6.60 -8.49
CA CYS A 34 6.20 6.10 -9.19
C CYS A 34 4.95 6.95 -8.93
N GLY A 35 5.11 8.09 -8.29
CA GLY A 35 4.03 9.01 -7.92
C GLY A 35 3.57 9.86 -9.09
N VAL A 36 2.55 9.44 -9.83
CA VAL A 36 2.00 10.20 -10.99
C VAL A 36 1.49 11.60 -10.61
N GLY A 37 1.14 11.81 -9.35
CA GLY A 37 0.71 13.12 -8.82
C GLY A 37 1.83 13.88 -8.11
N SER A 38 3.10 13.53 -8.30
CA SER A 38 4.24 14.33 -7.84
C SER A 38 4.58 15.42 -8.86
N SER A 39 5.35 16.43 -8.43
CA SER A 39 5.89 17.48 -9.30
C SER A 39 7.11 17.03 -10.11
N ASP A 40 7.45 15.73 -10.09
CA ASP A 40 8.49 15.12 -10.90
C ASP A 40 8.13 15.14 -12.39
N SER A 41 9.14 15.02 -13.26
CA SER A 41 8.95 14.86 -14.70
C SER A 41 8.02 13.70 -15.01
N LYS A 42 6.90 13.97 -15.68
CA LYS A 42 5.95 12.95 -16.13
C LYS A 42 6.64 11.83 -16.94
N LYS A 43 7.62 12.19 -17.79
CA LYS A 43 8.43 11.26 -18.59
C LYS A 43 9.21 10.29 -17.68
N ASN A 44 9.84 10.82 -16.62
CA ASN A 44 10.60 9.99 -15.66
C ASN A 44 9.68 9.04 -14.89
N VAL A 45 8.54 9.54 -14.38
CA VAL A 45 7.56 8.72 -13.67
C VAL A 45 7.02 7.59 -14.56
N LEU A 46 6.68 7.88 -15.82
CA LEU A 46 6.23 6.87 -16.78
C LEU A 46 7.31 5.82 -17.07
N ASN A 47 8.56 6.24 -17.22
CA ASN A 47 9.69 5.32 -17.39
C ASN A 47 9.90 4.45 -16.14
N ASN A 48 9.77 5.03 -14.95
CA ASN A 48 9.84 4.28 -13.69
C ASN A 48 8.74 3.21 -13.60
N LEU A 49 7.51 3.55 -13.99
CA LEU A 49 6.41 2.57 -14.05
C LEU A 49 6.69 1.44 -15.06
N LYS A 50 7.29 1.74 -16.23
CA LYS A 50 7.72 0.72 -17.18
C LYS A 50 8.80 -0.20 -16.58
N ILE A 51 9.76 0.34 -15.83
CA ILE A 51 10.79 -0.44 -15.12
C ILE A 51 10.12 -1.38 -14.09
N VAL A 52 9.16 -0.89 -13.31
CA VAL A 52 8.38 -1.69 -12.35
C VAL A 52 7.65 -2.82 -13.08
N CYS A 53 6.93 -2.51 -14.16
CA CYS A 53 6.20 -3.50 -14.95
C CYS A 53 7.10 -4.60 -15.49
N LYS A 54 8.27 -4.24 -16.06
CA LYS A 54 9.27 -5.22 -16.52
C LYS A 54 9.70 -6.17 -15.40
N LYS A 55 9.94 -5.65 -14.18
CA LYS A 55 10.38 -6.46 -13.02
C LYS A 55 9.33 -7.43 -12.49
N ILE A 56 8.05 -7.20 -12.76
CA ILE A 56 6.96 -8.11 -12.38
C ILE A 56 6.37 -8.85 -13.58
N ASN A 57 7.02 -8.78 -14.74
CA ASN A 57 6.58 -9.41 -15.99
C ASN A 57 5.15 -9.01 -16.41
N CYS A 58 4.89 -7.69 -16.40
CA CYS A 58 3.60 -7.09 -16.76
C CYS A 58 3.78 -6.09 -17.90
N SER A 59 2.79 -5.99 -18.80
CA SER A 59 2.68 -4.86 -19.71
C SER A 59 2.33 -3.58 -18.95
N SER A 60 2.99 -2.47 -19.28
CA SER A 60 2.69 -1.17 -18.66
C SER A 60 1.24 -0.70 -18.92
N LYS A 61 0.61 -1.16 -20.00
CA LYS A 61 -0.81 -0.91 -20.32
C LYS A 61 -1.75 -1.61 -19.34
N ASN A 62 -1.28 -2.67 -18.70
CA ASN A 62 -2.05 -3.49 -17.77
C ASN A 62 -1.81 -3.14 -16.29
N LEU A 63 -0.99 -2.14 -15.99
CA LEU A 63 -0.82 -1.64 -14.63
C LEU A 63 -1.91 -0.61 -14.31
N ILE A 64 -2.74 -0.93 -13.32
CA ILE A 64 -3.82 -0.06 -12.86
C ILE A 64 -3.40 0.65 -11.58
N LEU A 65 -3.49 1.98 -11.61
CA LEU A 65 -3.28 2.86 -10.47
C LEU A 65 -4.49 3.77 -10.30
N LEU A 66 -4.84 4.07 -9.05
CA LEU A 66 -5.88 5.04 -8.70
C LEU A 66 -5.27 6.45 -8.45
N ASN A 67 -6.13 7.45 -8.51
CA ASN A 67 -5.88 8.70 -7.83
C ASN A 67 -6.21 8.49 -6.34
N GLN A 68 -5.19 8.25 -5.51
CA GLN A 68 -5.33 7.95 -4.09
C GLN A 68 -5.68 9.21 -3.30
N ILE A 69 -6.78 9.19 -2.57
CA ILE A 69 -7.35 10.35 -1.87
C ILE A 69 -7.53 10.10 -0.36
N HIS A 70 -6.85 9.10 0.19
CA HIS A 70 -6.95 8.69 1.60
C HIS A 70 -8.40 8.39 2.04
N SER A 71 -9.15 7.74 1.16
CA SER A 71 -10.54 7.34 1.37
C SER A 71 -10.66 5.87 1.78
N SER A 72 -11.91 5.39 1.85
CA SER A 72 -12.20 3.96 1.94
C SER A 72 -12.88 3.43 0.66
N LYS A 73 -12.78 4.17 -0.44
CA LYS A 73 -13.28 3.75 -1.75
C LYS A 73 -12.36 2.70 -2.36
N PHE A 74 -12.95 1.66 -2.92
CA PHE A 74 -12.26 0.63 -3.68
C PHE A 74 -13.02 0.31 -4.97
N TYR A 75 -12.34 -0.35 -5.91
CA TYR A 75 -12.93 -0.77 -7.18
C TYR A 75 -12.60 -2.24 -7.45
N PHE A 76 -13.60 -2.97 -7.92
CA PHE A 76 -13.45 -4.32 -8.44
C PHE A 76 -13.35 -4.27 -9.95
N ILE A 77 -12.20 -4.63 -10.49
CA ILE A 77 -11.89 -4.67 -11.91
C ILE A 77 -12.14 -6.11 -12.38
N ASN A 78 -13.24 -6.34 -13.06
CA ASN A 78 -13.58 -7.63 -13.66
C ASN A 78 -13.42 -7.57 -15.20
N LYS A 79 -13.68 -8.67 -15.90
CA LYS A 79 -13.57 -8.76 -17.37
C LYS A 79 -14.41 -7.72 -18.10
N ASN A 80 -15.54 -7.31 -17.53
CA ASN A 80 -16.48 -6.35 -18.12
C ASN A 80 -16.15 -4.91 -17.73
N TYR A 81 -15.08 -4.68 -16.97
CA TYR A 81 -14.73 -3.34 -16.54
C TYR A 81 -14.22 -2.51 -17.72
N LYS A 82 -14.95 -1.45 -18.05
CA LYS A 82 -14.55 -0.48 -19.10
C LYS A 82 -13.64 0.59 -18.49
N PHE A 83 -12.38 0.61 -18.91
CA PHE A 83 -11.44 1.64 -18.48
C PHE A 83 -11.87 3.01 -19.00
N LYS A 84 -12.06 3.95 -18.06
CA LYS A 84 -12.31 5.36 -18.39
C LYS A 84 -11.00 6.09 -18.63
N LYS A 85 -10.98 7.11 -19.51
CA LYS A 85 -9.80 7.96 -19.75
C LYS A 85 -9.29 8.64 -18.44
N LYS A 86 -10.20 9.01 -17.53
CA LYS A 86 -9.87 9.63 -16.24
C LYS A 86 -9.66 8.57 -15.16
N LYS A 87 -8.56 8.70 -14.39
CA LYS A 87 -8.29 7.84 -13.23
C LYS A 87 -9.40 7.94 -12.20
N LEU A 88 -9.75 6.80 -11.62
CA LEU A 88 -10.73 6.73 -10.54
C LEU A 88 -10.12 7.22 -9.22
N ASN A 89 -10.91 7.96 -8.44
CA ASN A 89 -10.57 8.37 -7.09
C ASN A 89 -10.87 7.26 -6.09
N GLY A 90 -9.84 6.70 -5.45
CA GLY A 90 -10.00 5.62 -4.46
C GLY A 90 -8.66 5.12 -3.95
N ASP A 91 -8.69 4.18 -3.03
CA ASP A 91 -7.52 3.75 -2.27
C ASP A 91 -7.33 2.23 -2.24
N ALA A 92 -8.18 1.46 -2.92
CA ALA A 92 -7.95 0.04 -3.12
C ALA A 92 -8.50 -0.45 -4.45
N LEU A 93 -7.80 -1.45 -4.98
CA LEU A 93 -8.15 -2.18 -6.20
C LEU A 93 -8.28 -3.66 -5.90
N ILE A 94 -9.22 -4.31 -6.56
CA ILE A 94 -9.46 -5.75 -6.49
C ILE A 94 -9.64 -6.27 -7.90
N THR A 95 -9.10 -7.43 -8.24
CA THR A 95 -9.36 -8.10 -9.53
C THR A 95 -9.21 -9.61 -9.44
N ASN A 96 -9.93 -10.31 -10.31
CA ASN A 96 -9.73 -11.73 -10.64
C ASN A 96 -9.25 -11.93 -12.08
N VAL A 97 -8.92 -10.84 -12.78
CA VAL A 97 -8.48 -10.90 -14.19
C VAL A 97 -6.97 -11.13 -14.23
N LYS A 98 -6.57 -12.16 -14.99
CA LYS A 98 -5.16 -12.48 -15.23
C LYS A 98 -4.48 -11.37 -16.03
N LYS A 99 -3.16 -11.22 -15.82
CA LYS A 99 -2.29 -10.25 -16.51
C LYS A 99 -2.65 -8.78 -16.26
N ILE A 100 -3.58 -8.50 -15.32
CA ILE A 100 -3.84 -7.16 -14.82
C ILE A 100 -3.08 -6.98 -13.51
N ALA A 101 -2.20 -5.99 -13.47
CA ALA A 101 -1.42 -5.64 -12.29
C ALA A 101 -2.11 -4.51 -11.51
N LEU A 102 -2.31 -4.71 -10.22
CA LEU A 102 -2.84 -3.70 -9.31
C LEU A 102 -1.69 -3.05 -8.55
N GLY A 103 -1.59 -1.73 -8.61
CA GLY A 103 -0.55 -0.98 -7.92
C GLY A 103 -1.12 0.05 -6.94
N VAL A 104 -0.41 0.25 -5.83
CA VAL A 104 -0.61 1.38 -4.91
C VAL A 104 0.71 2.07 -4.65
N VAL A 105 0.67 3.40 -4.56
CA VAL A 105 1.86 4.22 -4.30
C VAL A 105 1.81 4.80 -2.89
N VAL A 106 2.94 4.79 -2.21
CA VAL A 106 3.03 5.23 -0.81
C VAL A 106 4.33 6.00 -0.54
N ALA A 107 4.26 6.93 0.38
CA ALA A 107 5.40 7.46 1.12
C ALA A 107 4.93 7.52 2.58
N ASP A 108 5.32 6.50 3.37
CA ASP A 108 4.96 6.25 4.77
C ASP A 108 3.62 5.53 5.02
N CYS A 109 2.57 5.74 4.22
CA CYS A 109 1.33 4.97 4.33
C CYS A 109 1.58 3.46 4.16
N VAL A 110 0.67 2.64 4.67
CA VAL A 110 0.79 1.18 4.67
C VAL A 110 0.23 0.59 3.37
N PRO A 111 1.05 -0.01 2.48
CA PRO A 111 0.53 -0.79 1.37
C PRO A 111 0.17 -2.18 1.86
N VAL A 112 -1.00 -2.69 1.47
CA VAL A 112 -1.42 -4.07 1.76
C VAL A 112 -1.74 -4.79 0.46
N LEU A 113 -1.10 -5.94 0.25
CA LEU A 113 -1.40 -6.84 -0.86
C LEU A 113 -2.12 -8.07 -0.32
N ILE A 114 -3.26 -8.43 -0.93
CA ILE A 114 -4.04 -9.61 -0.54
C ILE A 114 -4.19 -10.53 -1.75
N TYR A 115 -4.11 -11.83 -1.51
CA TYR A 115 -4.38 -12.89 -2.47
C TYR A 115 -5.31 -13.94 -1.87
N ASP A 116 -6.40 -14.25 -2.58
CA ASP A 116 -7.22 -15.43 -2.32
C ASP A 116 -6.70 -16.60 -3.16
N LYS A 117 -6.13 -17.61 -2.51
CA LYS A 117 -5.51 -18.76 -3.17
C LYS A 117 -6.51 -19.67 -3.89
N ASN A 118 -7.80 -19.67 -3.48
CA ASN A 118 -8.83 -20.51 -4.09
C ASN A 118 -9.55 -19.80 -5.24
N LEU A 119 -10.07 -18.59 -4.99
CA LEU A 119 -10.82 -17.83 -5.98
C LEU A 119 -9.93 -17.09 -6.98
N LYS A 120 -8.61 -17.10 -6.77
CA LYS A 120 -7.63 -16.37 -7.60
C LYS A 120 -8.00 -14.88 -7.71
N ILE A 121 -8.33 -14.26 -6.59
CA ILE A 121 -8.61 -12.83 -6.48
C ILE A 121 -7.43 -12.15 -5.81
N ILE A 122 -7.00 -11.00 -6.33
CA ILE A 122 -5.97 -10.17 -5.74
C ILE A 122 -6.52 -8.80 -5.35
N SER A 123 -5.87 -8.17 -4.36
CA SER A 123 -6.15 -6.79 -3.98
C SER A 123 -4.86 -6.04 -3.65
N ALA A 124 -4.82 -4.74 -4.00
CA ALA A 124 -3.81 -3.79 -3.57
C ALA A 124 -4.51 -2.63 -2.86
N ILE A 125 -4.10 -2.34 -1.61
CA ILE A 125 -4.75 -1.37 -0.73
C ILE A 125 -3.73 -0.34 -0.28
N HIS A 126 -4.03 0.95 -0.47
CA HIS A 126 -3.37 2.07 0.16
C HIS A 126 -4.03 2.34 1.52
N ALA A 127 -3.42 1.89 2.59
CA ALA A 127 -3.92 2.06 3.95
C ALA A 127 -3.20 3.22 4.67
N GLY A 128 -3.45 4.46 4.24
CA GLY A 128 -3.12 5.66 4.99
C GLY A 128 -4.04 5.79 6.21
N TRP A 129 -3.64 6.59 7.22
CA TRP A 129 -4.38 6.67 8.48
C TRP A 129 -5.86 7.07 8.31
N LYS A 130 -6.18 8.01 7.39
CA LYS A 130 -7.57 8.40 7.11
C LYS A 130 -8.37 7.24 6.52
N GLY A 131 -7.76 6.46 5.60
CA GLY A 131 -8.39 5.28 5.00
C GLY A 131 -8.61 4.18 6.04
N VAL A 132 -7.63 3.93 6.91
CA VAL A 132 -7.74 2.96 8.02
C VAL A 132 -8.82 3.39 9.01
N TYR A 133 -8.85 4.66 9.39
CA TYR A 133 -9.91 5.23 10.21
C TYR A 133 -11.30 5.06 9.58
N LYS A 134 -11.42 5.18 8.24
CA LYS A 134 -12.65 4.94 7.46
C LYS A 134 -12.87 3.46 7.12
N GLU A 135 -12.11 2.55 7.76
CA GLU A 135 -12.25 1.09 7.67
C GLU A 135 -12.01 0.48 6.27
N ILE A 136 -11.08 1.03 5.48
CA ILE A 136 -10.79 0.52 4.14
C ILE A 136 -10.45 -0.98 4.12
N ILE A 137 -9.66 -1.46 5.09
CA ILE A 137 -9.30 -2.88 5.24
C ILE A 137 -10.54 -3.74 5.43
N LYS A 138 -11.43 -3.35 6.36
CA LYS A 138 -12.68 -4.08 6.65
C LYS A 138 -13.60 -4.10 5.42
N LYS A 139 -13.72 -2.98 4.70
CA LYS A 139 -14.56 -2.90 3.50
C LYS A 139 -14.07 -3.83 2.40
N VAL A 140 -12.76 -3.83 2.12
CA VAL A 140 -12.14 -4.72 1.11
C VAL A 140 -12.32 -6.19 1.50
N VAL A 141 -11.99 -6.57 2.75
CA VAL A 141 -12.12 -7.96 3.21
C VAL A 141 -13.57 -8.43 3.20
N LYS A 142 -14.52 -7.60 3.67
CA LYS A 142 -15.96 -7.93 3.59
C LYS A 142 -16.43 -8.10 2.15
N PHE A 143 -15.93 -7.30 1.21
CA PHE A 143 -16.24 -7.48 -0.21
C PHE A 143 -15.71 -8.81 -0.74
N LEU A 144 -14.46 -9.19 -0.39
CA LEU A 144 -13.91 -10.49 -0.78
C LEU A 144 -14.76 -11.64 -0.24
N ILE A 145 -15.17 -11.57 1.04
CA ILE A 145 -16.09 -12.56 1.64
C ILE A 145 -17.42 -12.62 0.89
N LYS A 146 -18.02 -11.46 0.57
CA LYS A 146 -19.25 -11.39 -0.24
C LYS A 146 -19.10 -12.02 -1.62
N LYS A 147 -17.87 -12.04 -2.16
CA LYS A 147 -17.53 -12.73 -3.42
C LYS A 147 -17.25 -14.23 -3.26
N GLY A 148 -17.45 -14.78 -2.06
CA GLY A 148 -17.27 -16.20 -1.76
C GLY A 148 -15.90 -16.54 -1.15
N SER A 149 -15.05 -15.56 -0.86
CA SER A 149 -13.76 -15.82 -0.21
C SER A 149 -13.95 -16.32 1.22
N ASN A 150 -13.15 -17.33 1.59
CA ASN A 150 -12.99 -17.72 2.98
C ASN A 150 -11.69 -17.07 3.53
N THR A 151 -11.76 -16.50 4.72
CA THR A 151 -10.58 -15.83 5.34
C THR A 151 -9.38 -16.76 5.54
N LYS A 152 -9.62 -18.07 5.69
CA LYS A 152 -8.57 -19.11 5.74
C LYS A 152 -7.76 -19.21 4.44
N ASN A 153 -8.34 -18.79 3.31
CA ASN A 153 -7.71 -18.81 2.00
C ASN A 153 -7.02 -17.48 1.64
N LEU A 154 -7.25 -16.43 2.42
CA LEU A 154 -6.64 -15.14 2.20
C LEU A 154 -5.21 -15.10 2.75
N VAL A 155 -4.28 -14.69 1.90
CA VAL A 155 -2.91 -14.34 2.27
C VAL A 155 -2.78 -12.83 2.18
N ALA A 156 -2.47 -12.15 3.28
CA ALA A 156 -2.31 -10.70 3.28
C ALA A 156 -0.91 -10.29 3.74
N VAL A 157 -0.31 -9.37 2.99
CA VAL A 157 1.05 -8.88 3.24
C VAL A 157 1.02 -7.36 3.41
N ILE A 158 1.52 -6.93 4.55
CA ILE A 158 1.72 -5.53 4.89
C ILE A 158 3.14 -5.15 4.46
N GLY A 159 3.24 -4.21 3.53
CA GLY A 159 4.51 -3.78 2.96
C GLY A 159 5.25 -2.74 3.80
N PRO A 160 6.42 -2.28 3.30
CA PRO A 160 7.20 -1.22 3.91
C PRO A 160 6.37 0.05 4.14
N SER A 161 6.49 0.61 5.33
CA SER A 161 5.75 1.79 5.77
C SER A 161 6.48 2.48 6.90
N ILE A 162 6.02 3.66 7.32
CA ILE A 162 6.57 4.31 8.51
C ILE A 162 6.31 3.44 9.76
N SER A 163 7.34 3.28 10.59
CA SER A 163 7.22 2.49 11.82
C SER A 163 6.72 3.33 12.99
N GLU A 164 6.24 2.66 14.06
CA GLU A 164 5.88 3.33 15.32
C GLU A 164 7.04 4.10 15.95
N LYS A 165 8.30 3.82 15.55
CA LYS A 165 9.46 4.55 16.05
C LYS A 165 9.56 5.96 15.47
N SER A 166 8.95 6.20 14.34
CA SER A 166 9.09 7.43 13.55
C SER A 166 7.77 8.14 13.25
N TYR A 167 6.63 7.49 13.49
CA TYR A 167 5.32 8.06 13.19
C TYR A 167 4.76 8.82 14.39
N GLU A 168 5.32 10.00 14.66
CA GLU A 168 4.82 10.95 15.65
C GLU A 168 3.44 11.48 15.22
N VAL A 169 2.49 11.54 16.15
CA VAL A 169 1.12 12.01 15.95
C VAL A 169 0.70 12.94 17.08
N GLN A 170 -0.23 13.85 16.78
CA GLN A 170 -0.74 14.82 17.74
C GLN A 170 -1.83 14.19 18.65
N LYS A 171 -2.17 14.91 19.72
CA LYS A 171 -3.17 14.47 20.71
C LYS A 171 -4.53 14.23 20.08
N ASP A 172 -5.01 15.16 19.23
CA ASP A 172 -6.29 15.05 18.53
C ASP A 172 -6.41 13.78 17.66
N PHE A 173 -5.29 13.37 17.04
CA PHE A 173 -5.21 12.11 16.30
C PHE A 173 -5.44 10.91 17.24
N LYS A 174 -4.77 10.89 18.40
CA LYS A 174 -4.92 9.82 19.39
C LYS A 174 -6.35 9.75 19.89
N ASP A 175 -6.94 10.88 20.25
CA ASP A 175 -8.30 10.96 20.80
C ASP A 175 -9.34 10.49 19.78
N LYS A 176 -9.21 10.85 18.50
CA LYS A 176 -10.05 10.34 17.41
C LYS A 176 -10.01 8.82 17.30
N PHE A 177 -8.83 8.23 17.35
CA PHE A 177 -8.69 6.77 17.25
C PHE A 177 -9.25 6.07 18.48
N LEU A 178 -9.00 6.58 19.70
CA LEU A 178 -9.52 6.02 20.95
C LEU A 178 -11.05 6.08 21.02
N LYS A 179 -11.65 7.19 20.56
CA LYS A 179 -13.13 7.34 20.49
C LYS A 179 -13.75 6.28 19.57
N LYS A 180 -13.10 5.97 18.45
CA LYS A 180 -13.61 5.02 17.46
C LYS A 180 -13.36 3.56 17.82
N ASP A 181 -12.18 3.25 18.35
CA ASP A 181 -11.76 1.90 18.73
C ASP A 181 -10.88 1.97 19.97
N LYS A 182 -11.44 1.61 21.13
CA LYS A 182 -10.72 1.61 22.41
C LYS A 182 -9.45 0.74 22.36
N GLN A 183 -9.42 -0.31 21.53
CA GLN A 183 -8.26 -1.19 21.35
C GLN A 183 -7.08 -0.48 20.65
N SER A 184 -7.34 0.65 20.00
CA SER A 184 -6.28 1.45 19.38
C SER A 184 -5.23 1.91 20.39
N LYS A 185 -5.56 1.98 21.69
CA LYS A 185 -4.63 2.33 22.78
C LYS A 185 -3.33 1.53 22.76
N PHE A 186 -3.37 0.25 22.38
CA PHE A 186 -2.21 -0.63 22.35
C PHE A 186 -1.19 -0.31 21.25
N PHE A 187 -1.59 0.51 20.27
CA PHE A 187 -0.76 0.91 19.13
C PHE A 187 -0.15 2.30 19.27
N PHE A 188 -0.44 2.98 20.38
CA PHE A 188 0.22 4.23 20.75
C PHE A 188 1.38 3.97 21.72
N LYS A 189 2.47 4.71 21.53
CA LYS A 189 3.64 4.73 22.43
C LYS A 189 3.98 6.18 22.78
N ILE A 190 4.27 6.44 24.03
CA ILE A 190 4.74 7.75 24.49
C ILE A 190 6.24 7.66 24.71
N ARG A 191 7.01 8.58 24.15
CA ARG A 191 8.46 8.70 24.31
C ARG A 191 8.85 10.18 24.30
N LYS A 192 9.61 10.62 25.28
CA LYS A 192 10.05 12.03 25.41
C LYS A 192 8.89 13.02 25.20
N ASN A 193 7.77 12.80 25.88
CA ASN A 193 6.52 13.58 25.80
C ASN A 193 5.86 13.66 24.43
N LYS A 194 6.28 12.81 23.48
CA LYS A 194 5.71 12.70 22.13
C LYS A 194 4.95 11.39 21.96
N THR A 195 3.83 11.47 21.25
CA THR A 195 2.99 10.30 20.96
C THR A 195 3.34 9.74 19.59
N TYR A 196 3.53 8.44 19.53
CA TYR A 196 3.84 7.69 18.29
C TYR A 196 2.77 6.64 18.03
N PHE A 197 2.45 6.39 16.75
CA PHE A 197 1.42 5.43 16.36
C PHE A 197 1.96 4.32 15.46
N GLY A 198 1.66 3.07 15.80
CA GLY A 198 2.02 1.89 15.03
C GLY A 198 0.97 1.56 13.95
N LEU A 199 0.86 2.37 12.90
CA LEU A 199 -0.16 2.20 11.86
C LEU A 199 -0.12 0.81 11.20
N ASN A 200 1.06 0.29 10.88
CA ASN A 200 1.22 -1.05 10.30
C ASN A 200 0.80 -2.17 11.27
N LYS A 201 1.08 -2.02 12.56
CA LYS A 201 0.63 -2.96 13.60
C LYS A 201 -0.90 -2.89 13.78
N TYR A 202 -1.47 -1.70 13.72
CA TYR A 202 -2.92 -1.50 13.78
C TYR A 202 -3.63 -2.11 12.56
N VAL A 203 -3.06 -1.96 11.35
CA VAL A 203 -3.54 -2.65 10.14
C VAL A 203 -3.45 -4.17 10.30
N TYR A 204 -2.34 -4.68 10.83
CA TYR A 204 -2.16 -6.11 11.10
C TYR A 204 -3.24 -6.64 12.08
N TYR A 205 -3.47 -5.91 13.16
CA TYR A 205 -4.51 -6.25 14.14
C TYR A 205 -5.88 -6.35 13.48
N HIS A 206 -6.25 -5.38 12.63
CA HIS A 206 -7.54 -5.42 11.93
C HIS A 206 -7.67 -6.58 10.96
N LEU A 207 -6.62 -6.90 10.20
CA LEU A 207 -6.61 -8.08 9.32
C LEU A 207 -6.79 -9.37 10.12
N LYS A 208 -6.09 -9.50 11.28
CA LYS A 208 -6.22 -10.64 12.19
C LYS A 208 -7.63 -10.72 12.78
N LYS A 209 -8.20 -9.60 13.24
CA LYS A 209 -9.57 -9.51 13.78
C LYS A 209 -10.64 -9.89 12.75
N LEU A 210 -10.37 -9.69 11.46
CA LEU A 210 -11.23 -10.11 10.36
C LEU A 210 -11.07 -11.61 10.01
N GLY A 211 -10.30 -12.38 10.77
CA GLY A 211 -10.15 -13.82 10.62
C GLY A 211 -9.03 -14.25 9.65
N ILE A 212 -8.23 -13.34 9.12
CA ILE A 212 -7.10 -13.69 8.25
C ILE A 212 -5.94 -14.18 9.12
N LYS A 213 -5.59 -15.48 9.00
CA LYS A 213 -4.48 -16.08 9.75
C LYS A 213 -3.15 -16.03 9.00
N ASN A 214 -3.18 -16.01 7.67
CA ASN A 214 -1.97 -16.04 6.84
C ASN A 214 -1.48 -14.61 6.54
N LEU A 215 -0.82 -14.01 7.53
CA LEU A 215 -0.35 -12.62 7.53
C LEU A 215 1.17 -12.52 7.53
N GLU A 216 1.70 -11.53 6.83
CA GLU A 216 3.12 -11.14 6.86
C GLU A 216 3.25 -9.63 7.01
N ILE A 217 4.25 -9.18 7.78
CA ILE A 217 4.69 -7.77 7.82
C ILE A 217 6.14 -7.71 7.33
N ILE A 218 6.39 -6.94 6.30
CA ILE A 218 7.74 -6.59 5.86
C ILE A 218 8.24 -5.45 6.74
N LYS A 219 9.09 -5.80 7.72
CA LYS A 219 9.59 -4.90 8.77
C LYS A 219 10.66 -3.93 8.22
N LYS A 220 10.29 -3.06 7.27
CA LYS A 220 11.13 -1.98 6.73
C LYS A 220 10.47 -0.63 7.00
N ASN A 221 11.18 0.22 7.78
CA ASN A 221 10.74 1.58 8.08
C ASN A 221 11.09 2.51 6.91
N THR A 222 10.08 3.10 6.28
CA THR A 222 10.30 4.01 5.14
C THR A 222 10.97 5.32 5.54
N PHE A 223 10.77 5.75 6.79
CA PHE A 223 11.42 6.95 7.34
C PHE A 223 12.94 6.80 7.46
N ASP A 224 13.44 5.58 7.73
CA ASP A 224 14.87 5.33 7.84
C ASP A 224 15.55 5.37 6.47
N PRO A 225 16.48 6.32 6.21
CA PRO A 225 17.14 6.48 4.91
C PRO A 225 17.95 5.24 4.49
N LYS A 226 18.44 4.45 5.45
CA LYS A 226 19.19 3.20 5.19
C LYS A 226 18.34 2.16 4.46
N ASN A 227 17.02 2.21 4.59
CA ASN A 227 16.11 1.29 3.90
C ASN A 227 15.82 1.68 2.44
N ASN A 228 16.28 2.84 1.97
CA ASN A 228 16.14 3.31 0.59
C ASN A 228 14.69 3.46 0.10
N PHE A 229 13.80 3.98 0.94
CA PHE A 229 12.44 4.33 0.56
C PHE A 229 12.22 5.85 0.53
N PHE A 230 11.29 6.32 -0.29
CA PHE A 230 10.74 7.66 -0.15
C PHE A 230 9.88 7.71 1.12
N SER A 231 9.92 8.85 1.82
CA SER A 231 9.16 9.09 3.04
C SER A 231 8.66 10.54 3.08
N ALA A 232 7.36 10.72 3.11
CA ALA A 232 6.74 12.04 3.23
C ALA A 232 7.13 12.74 4.54
N ARG A 233 7.17 11.97 5.65
CA ARG A 233 7.58 12.51 6.96
C ARG A 233 9.01 13.04 6.94
N ARG A 234 9.93 12.32 6.30
CA ARG A 234 11.33 12.75 6.19
C ARG A 234 11.46 13.98 5.29
N SER A 235 10.79 14.00 4.14
CA SER A 235 10.80 15.15 3.24
C SER A 235 10.24 16.41 3.90
N ILE A 236 9.14 16.28 4.67
CA ILE A 236 8.59 17.41 5.45
C ILE A 236 9.60 17.90 6.50
N GLN A 237 10.29 17.00 7.19
CA GLN A 237 11.33 17.39 8.16
C GLN A 237 12.53 18.07 7.50
N ASN A 238 12.87 17.65 6.28
CA ASN A 238 13.92 18.27 5.46
C ASN A 238 13.45 19.55 4.74
N LYS A 239 12.21 19.99 4.96
CA LYS A 239 11.61 21.17 4.30
C LYS A 239 11.60 21.06 2.77
N GLU A 240 11.48 19.84 2.23
CA GLU A 240 11.32 19.60 0.79
C GLU A 240 9.88 19.91 0.36
N ASN A 241 9.71 20.53 -0.83
CA ASN A 241 8.41 20.98 -1.33
C ASN A 241 7.50 19.82 -1.82
N ASP A 242 8.07 18.65 -2.15
CA ASP A 242 7.35 17.45 -2.54
C ASP A 242 8.21 16.22 -2.20
N TYR A 243 7.73 15.03 -2.54
CA TYR A 243 8.42 13.77 -2.28
C TYR A 243 8.08 12.70 -3.32
N GLY A 244 9.04 11.80 -3.56
CA GLY A 244 8.80 10.61 -4.36
C GLY A 244 7.87 9.61 -3.66
N ARG A 245 7.30 8.68 -4.45
CA ARG A 245 6.40 7.63 -3.94
C ARG A 245 6.88 6.26 -4.38
N ASN A 246 7.00 5.36 -3.41
CA ASN A 246 7.30 3.95 -3.60
C ASN A 246 6.05 3.24 -4.14
N ILE A 247 6.21 2.19 -4.93
CA ILE A 247 5.08 1.41 -5.45
C ILE A 247 5.09 -0.02 -4.90
N SER A 248 3.89 -0.54 -4.63
CA SER A 248 3.65 -1.94 -4.32
C SER A 248 2.67 -2.50 -5.34
N VAL A 249 2.99 -3.66 -5.92
CA VAL A 249 2.24 -4.23 -7.06
C VAL A 249 1.98 -5.71 -6.85
N ILE A 250 0.80 -6.17 -7.31
CA ILE A 250 0.43 -7.59 -7.37
C ILE A 250 -0.33 -7.89 -8.66
N MET A 251 -0.08 -9.06 -9.26
CA MET A 251 -0.70 -9.52 -10.51
C MET A 251 -0.91 -11.03 -10.46
N ILE A 252 -1.99 -11.52 -11.09
CA ILE A 252 -2.19 -12.94 -11.42
C ILE A 252 -1.59 -13.19 -12.81
N ASN A 253 -0.77 -14.23 -12.94
CA ASN A 253 -0.15 -14.64 -14.22
C ASN A 253 -1.15 -15.22 -15.22
#